data_e00ec4609ff1139ddc4cc7b0d93bba03
#
_entry.id   e00ec4609ff1139ddc4cc7b0d93bba03
#
_cell.length_a   1.000
_cell.length_b   1.000
_cell.length_c   1.000
_cell.angle_alpha   90.00
_cell.angle_beta   90.00
_cell.angle_gamma   90.00
#
_symmetry.space_group_name_H-M   'P 1'
#
loop_
_entity.id
_entity.type
_entity.pdbx_description
1 polymer ?
#
loop_
_entity_poly.entity_id
_entity_poly.type
_entity_poly.pdbx_seq_one_letter_code
_entity_poly.pdbx_strand_id
1 'polypeptide(L)'
;WEGPRTWNFYEGQETLGLVPAAFRFQRLQMLMEGSDFAKLIGVKNLVTHVGYMPENPYDPNYQGVIICLKELAAKCRENGQNFLFETGQETPVTLKRAIQDIGLDNVGVNLDPANLLMYGKGNPVDALDVFGEYVLGIHGKDGCYPTDGHELGAEMPLGQGRVNYPAFIRKLKEIGYEGDITIEREISGEEQKKDILMGKKLLEDLIAAE
;
A
#
# COMPACT_ATOMS: atom_id res chain seq x y z
N TRP A 1 2.74 14.48 0.90
CA TRP A 1 2.91 15.33 2.09
C TRP A 1 4.24 16.08 2.07
N GLU A 2 4.34 17.15 2.81
CA GLU A 2 5.57 17.90 3.02
C GLU A 2 6.49 17.29 4.09
N GLY A 3 7.74 17.80 4.14
CA GLY A 3 8.77 17.37 5.07
C GLY A 3 9.62 16.23 4.54
N PRO A 4 10.58 15.77 5.38
CA PRO A 4 11.51 14.73 4.99
C PRO A 4 10.78 13.42 4.73
N ARG A 5 11.26 12.68 3.71
CA ARG A 5 10.80 11.33 3.38
C ARG A 5 11.95 10.58 2.74
N THR A 6 12.38 9.53 3.40
CA THR A 6 13.48 8.68 2.95
C THR A 6 12.99 7.24 2.89
N TRP A 7 13.05 6.66 1.71
CA TRP A 7 12.58 5.30 1.44
C TRP A 7 13.70 4.29 1.72
N ASN A 8 13.94 4.02 3.01
CA ASN A 8 14.91 3.02 3.47
C ASN A 8 14.50 2.46 4.84
N PHE A 9 15.31 1.53 5.39
CA PHE A 9 15.03 0.88 6.68
C PHE A 9 15.34 1.73 7.91
N TYR A 10 16.10 2.81 7.78
CA TYR A 10 16.58 3.64 8.90
C TYR A 10 15.80 4.96 9.02
N GLU A 11 16.15 5.92 8.19
CA GLU A 11 15.52 7.25 8.24
C GLU A 11 14.03 7.18 7.90
N GLY A 12 13.61 6.13 7.17
CA GLY A 12 12.20 5.87 6.90
C GLY A 12 11.36 5.73 8.17
N GLN A 13 11.92 5.14 9.23
CA GLN A 13 11.24 5.00 10.53
C GLN A 13 10.83 6.34 11.12
N GLU A 14 11.64 7.38 10.89
CA GLU A 14 11.46 8.71 11.44
C GLU A 14 10.84 9.71 10.46
N THR A 15 10.77 9.35 9.17
CA THR A 15 10.39 10.31 8.12
C THR A 15 9.17 9.92 7.31
N LEU A 16 8.77 8.64 7.26
CA LEU A 16 7.67 8.21 6.40
C LEU A 16 6.30 8.25 7.08
N GLY A 17 5.31 8.72 6.35
CA GLY A 17 3.90 8.61 6.67
C GLY A 17 3.45 9.39 7.89
N LEU A 18 2.47 8.83 8.61
CA LEU A 18 1.81 9.41 9.78
C LEU A 18 2.34 8.83 11.11
N VAL A 19 3.18 7.80 11.05
CA VAL A 19 3.75 7.18 12.25
C VAL A 19 4.64 8.14 13.03
N PRO A 20 5.57 8.91 12.41
CA PRO A 20 6.39 9.86 13.12
C PRO A 20 5.56 11.00 13.76
N ALA A 21 5.57 11.07 15.09
CA ALA A 21 4.78 12.06 15.85
C ALA A 21 5.09 13.51 15.46
N ALA A 22 6.35 13.80 15.12
CA ALA A 22 6.80 15.15 14.75
C ALA A 22 6.08 15.73 13.52
N PHE A 23 5.63 14.89 12.59
CA PHE A 23 5.01 15.32 11.33
C PHE A 23 3.52 14.96 11.24
N ARG A 24 3.01 14.14 12.16
CA ARG A 24 1.69 13.52 12.11
C ARG A 24 0.56 14.52 11.91
N PHE A 25 0.51 15.57 12.73
CA PHE A 25 -0.57 16.55 12.67
C PHE A 25 -0.57 17.33 11.35
N GLN A 26 0.58 17.84 10.93
CA GLN A 26 0.69 18.59 9.67
C GLN A 26 0.29 17.72 8.47
N ARG A 27 0.77 16.47 8.44
CA ARG A 27 0.45 15.53 7.35
C ARG A 27 -1.01 15.11 7.34
N LEU A 28 -1.63 14.96 8.53
CA LEU A 28 -3.06 14.73 8.63
C LEU A 28 -3.84 15.87 7.97
N GLN A 29 -3.52 17.13 8.29
CA GLN A 29 -4.20 18.27 7.69
C GLN A 29 -4.07 18.27 6.16
N MET A 30 -2.86 18.02 5.64
CA MET A 30 -2.63 17.94 4.20
C MET A 30 -3.41 16.81 3.52
N LEU A 31 -3.52 15.65 4.16
CA LEU A 31 -4.31 14.54 3.64
C LEU A 31 -5.81 14.83 3.67
N MET A 32 -6.30 15.54 4.68
CA MET A 32 -7.69 15.99 4.75
C MET A 32 -8.01 17.02 3.65
N GLU A 33 -7.12 17.98 3.40
CA GLU A 33 -7.21 18.90 2.27
C GLU A 33 -7.13 18.17 0.93
N GLY A 34 -6.26 17.15 0.83
CA GLY A 34 -6.18 16.26 -0.32
C GLY A 34 -7.48 15.50 -0.58
N SER A 35 -8.18 15.06 0.49
CA SER A 35 -9.52 14.46 0.40
C SER A 35 -10.54 15.43 -0.17
N ASP A 36 -10.55 16.69 0.28
CA ASP A 36 -11.45 17.71 -0.24
C ASP A 36 -11.17 17.98 -1.74
N PHE A 37 -9.90 18.08 -2.11
CA PHE A 37 -9.53 18.23 -3.53
C PHE A 37 -9.93 17.00 -4.37
N ALA A 38 -9.66 15.80 -3.88
CA ALA A 38 -10.03 14.55 -4.53
C ALA A 38 -11.55 14.44 -4.76
N LYS A 39 -12.36 14.93 -3.81
CA LYS A 39 -13.83 15.04 -3.96
C LYS A 39 -14.22 15.94 -5.13
N LEU A 40 -13.56 17.09 -5.32
CA LEU A 40 -13.86 18.02 -6.41
C LEU A 40 -13.66 17.40 -7.79
N ILE A 41 -12.71 16.49 -7.92
CA ILE A 41 -12.40 15.80 -9.19
C ILE A 41 -13.02 14.39 -9.28
N GLY A 42 -13.87 14.02 -8.31
CA GLY A 42 -14.63 12.78 -8.35
C GLY A 42 -13.85 11.51 -7.96
N VAL A 43 -12.67 11.65 -7.35
CA VAL A 43 -11.85 10.50 -6.89
C VAL A 43 -12.49 9.85 -5.68
N LYS A 44 -12.59 8.51 -5.69
CA LYS A 44 -13.25 7.73 -4.64
C LYS A 44 -12.29 7.11 -3.63
N ASN A 45 -11.07 6.82 -4.02
CA ASN A 45 -10.10 6.17 -3.16
C ASN A 45 -8.90 7.10 -2.91
N LEU A 46 -8.64 7.41 -1.64
CA LEU A 46 -7.46 8.14 -1.20
C LEU A 46 -6.44 7.13 -0.70
N VAL A 47 -5.29 7.05 -1.34
CA VAL A 47 -4.24 6.05 -1.06
C VAL A 47 -3.00 6.73 -0.53
N THR A 48 -2.37 6.17 0.52
CA THR A 48 -1.06 6.61 1.00
C THR A 48 -0.34 5.54 1.82
N HIS A 49 0.99 5.59 1.79
CA HIS A 49 1.80 4.90 2.81
C HIS A 49 1.64 5.59 4.16
N VAL A 50 1.39 4.81 5.20
CA VAL A 50 1.23 5.33 6.57
C VAL A 50 2.56 5.40 7.32
N GLY A 51 3.56 4.69 6.84
CA GLY A 51 4.90 4.57 7.43
C GLY A 51 5.08 3.28 8.24
N TYR A 52 6.20 3.16 8.92
CA TYR A 52 6.56 1.97 9.68
C TYR A 52 5.70 1.82 10.95
N MET A 53 4.56 1.21 10.78
CA MET A 53 3.61 1.00 11.88
C MET A 53 4.18 0.04 12.92
N PRO A 54 4.21 0.41 14.21
CA PRO A 54 4.71 -0.47 15.25
C PRO A 54 3.91 -1.78 15.34
N GLU A 55 4.60 -2.91 15.42
CA GLU A 55 3.96 -4.21 15.63
C GLU A 55 3.39 -4.36 17.05
N ASN A 56 3.99 -3.68 18.02
CA ASN A 56 3.49 -3.63 19.39
C ASN A 56 2.31 -2.65 19.48
N PRO A 57 1.07 -3.12 19.77
CA PRO A 57 -0.10 -2.24 19.88
C PRO A 57 -0.08 -1.30 21.09
N TYR A 58 0.81 -1.52 22.04
CA TYR A 58 1.02 -0.64 23.20
C TYR A 58 2.06 0.46 22.95
N ASP A 59 2.69 0.48 21.80
CA ASP A 59 3.60 1.55 21.42
C ASP A 59 2.81 2.88 21.29
N PRO A 60 3.28 3.98 21.93
CA PRO A 60 2.59 5.27 21.84
C PRO A 60 2.42 5.77 20.37
N ASN A 61 3.34 5.45 19.49
CA ASN A 61 3.21 5.80 18.07
C ASN A 61 2.10 5.00 17.38
N TYR A 62 1.89 3.72 17.74
CA TYR A 62 0.77 2.94 17.24
C TYR A 62 -0.56 3.60 17.63
N GLN A 63 -0.76 3.87 18.91
CA GLN A 63 -2.00 4.50 19.40
C GLN A 63 -2.21 5.88 18.76
N GLY A 64 -1.15 6.67 18.67
CA GLY A 64 -1.23 8.00 18.06
C GLY A 64 -1.59 7.98 16.59
N VAL A 65 -1.09 7.01 15.82
CA VAL A 65 -1.41 6.90 14.40
C VAL A 65 -2.83 6.36 14.17
N ILE A 66 -3.31 5.43 15.01
CA ILE A 66 -4.71 4.95 14.94
C ILE A 66 -5.70 6.10 15.16
N ILE A 67 -5.47 6.97 16.16
CA ILE A 67 -6.31 8.15 16.38
C ILE A 67 -6.32 9.05 15.14
N CYS A 68 -5.14 9.35 14.60
CA CYS A 68 -4.97 10.16 13.41
C CYS A 68 -5.70 9.57 12.18
N LEU A 69 -5.58 8.26 11.99
CA LEU A 69 -6.23 7.56 10.87
C LEU A 69 -7.75 7.49 11.01
N LYS A 70 -8.29 7.44 12.23
CA LYS A 70 -9.74 7.57 12.47
C LYS A 70 -10.27 8.92 11.99
N GLU A 71 -9.57 10.01 12.28
CA GLU A 71 -9.96 11.34 11.82
C GLU A 71 -9.89 11.44 10.28
N LEU A 72 -8.80 10.95 9.68
CA LEU A 72 -8.65 10.95 8.22
C LEU A 72 -9.75 10.12 7.54
N ALA A 73 -9.99 8.91 8.01
CA ALA A 73 -11.00 8.03 7.43
C ALA A 73 -12.44 8.60 7.61
N ALA A 74 -12.72 9.25 8.76
CA ALA A 74 -13.98 9.95 8.97
C ALA A 74 -14.16 11.10 7.98
N LYS A 75 -13.11 11.89 7.73
CA LYS A 75 -13.11 12.94 6.71
C LYS A 75 -13.33 12.40 5.30
N CYS A 76 -12.65 11.31 4.94
CA CYS A 76 -12.87 10.63 3.66
C CYS A 76 -14.33 10.17 3.51
N ARG A 77 -14.92 9.59 4.57
CA ARG A 77 -16.33 9.16 4.58
C ARG A 77 -17.31 10.32 4.37
N GLU A 78 -17.08 11.46 5.02
CA GLU A 78 -17.87 12.68 4.78
C GLU A 78 -17.83 13.15 3.32
N ASN A 79 -16.72 12.89 2.64
CA ASN A 79 -16.52 13.19 1.23
C ASN A 79 -17.02 12.07 0.29
N GLY A 80 -17.55 10.96 0.83
CA GLY A 80 -17.99 9.79 0.05
C GLY A 80 -16.82 9.01 -0.55
N GLN A 81 -15.70 8.96 0.16
CA GLN A 81 -14.45 8.34 -0.25
C GLN A 81 -14.01 7.23 0.71
N ASN A 82 -13.22 6.29 0.19
CA ASN A 82 -12.46 5.34 0.99
C ASN A 82 -11.05 5.88 1.29
N PHE A 83 -10.51 5.52 2.44
CA PHE A 83 -9.10 5.64 2.76
C PHE A 83 -8.43 4.27 2.60
N LEU A 84 -7.37 4.19 1.79
CA LEU A 84 -6.66 2.94 1.55
C LEU A 84 -5.21 3.03 2.02
N PHE A 85 -4.79 2.02 2.75
CA PHE A 85 -3.38 1.81 3.05
C PHE A 85 -2.65 1.31 1.80
N GLU A 86 -1.61 2.01 1.38
CA GLU A 86 -0.62 1.46 0.46
C GLU A 86 0.30 0.52 1.23
N THR A 87 0.35 -0.76 0.84
CA THR A 87 1.21 -1.73 1.53
C THR A 87 2.69 -1.47 1.33
N GLY A 88 3.51 -1.82 2.32
CA GLY A 88 4.97 -1.69 2.25
C GLY A 88 5.67 -1.86 3.58
N GLN A 89 5.55 -0.90 4.47
CA GLN A 89 6.35 -0.78 5.69
C GLN A 89 5.83 -1.61 6.87
N GLU A 90 4.61 -2.12 6.82
CA GLU A 90 3.96 -2.90 7.87
C GLU A 90 3.74 -4.35 7.45
N THR A 91 3.66 -5.25 8.45
CA THR A 91 3.27 -6.63 8.17
C THR A 91 1.77 -6.74 7.89
N PRO A 92 1.32 -7.73 7.11
CA PRO A 92 -0.11 -7.95 6.84
C PRO A 92 -0.96 -8.04 8.11
N VAL A 93 -0.46 -8.69 9.16
CA VAL A 93 -1.16 -8.83 10.44
C VAL A 93 -1.29 -7.50 11.17
N THR A 94 -0.24 -6.66 11.17
CA THR A 94 -0.28 -5.34 11.75
C THR A 94 -1.26 -4.43 11.00
N LEU A 95 -1.27 -4.50 9.68
CA LEU A 95 -2.20 -3.75 8.84
C LEU A 95 -3.66 -4.13 9.11
N LYS A 96 -3.98 -5.43 9.13
CA LYS A 96 -5.33 -5.90 9.47
C LYS A 96 -5.79 -5.41 10.83
N ARG A 97 -4.92 -5.52 11.85
CA ARG A 97 -5.22 -5.00 13.20
C ARG A 97 -5.50 -3.51 13.17
N ALA A 98 -4.70 -2.72 12.45
CA ALA A 98 -4.91 -1.29 12.33
C ALA A 98 -6.28 -0.94 11.71
N ILE A 99 -6.68 -1.63 10.66
CA ILE A 99 -8.01 -1.46 10.03
C ILE A 99 -9.11 -1.76 11.05
N GLN A 100 -9.00 -2.85 11.80
CA GLN A 100 -9.97 -3.22 12.83
C GLN A 100 -10.00 -2.20 13.99
N ASP A 101 -8.85 -1.69 14.42
CA ASP A 101 -8.76 -0.68 15.49
C ASP A 101 -9.28 0.70 15.03
N ILE A 102 -9.18 1.05 13.75
CA ILE A 102 -9.83 2.22 13.16
C ILE A 102 -11.36 2.04 13.21
N GLY A 103 -11.87 0.87 12.84
CA GLY A 103 -13.27 0.50 13.01
C GLY A 103 -14.26 1.29 12.16
N LEU A 104 -13.85 1.78 10.99
CA LEU A 104 -14.70 2.45 10.00
C LEU A 104 -14.81 1.60 8.74
N ASP A 105 -15.97 1.61 8.11
CA ASP A 105 -16.34 0.78 6.96
C ASP A 105 -15.77 1.24 5.61
N ASN A 106 -15.18 2.43 5.58
CA ASN A 106 -14.54 3.02 4.41
C ASN A 106 -13.00 2.96 4.44
N VAL A 107 -12.45 2.03 5.22
CA VAL A 107 -11.01 1.79 5.29
C VAL A 107 -10.67 0.49 4.61
N GLY A 108 -9.70 0.52 3.71
CA GLY A 108 -9.27 -0.65 2.95
C GLY A 108 -7.78 -0.66 2.64
N VAL A 109 -7.40 -1.52 1.72
CA VAL A 109 -6.02 -1.74 1.31
C VAL A 109 -5.89 -1.51 -0.20
N ASN A 110 -4.90 -0.75 -0.60
CA ASN A 110 -4.32 -0.80 -1.93
C ASN A 110 -3.09 -1.71 -1.82
N LEU A 111 -3.24 -2.94 -2.30
CA LEU A 111 -2.18 -3.94 -2.18
C LEU A 111 -1.15 -3.76 -3.29
N ASP A 112 0.04 -3.32 -2.91
CA ASP A 112 1.23 -3.45 -3.73
C ASP A 112 1.99 -4.72 -3.29
N PRO A 113 2.00 -5.77 -4.12
CA PRO A 113 2.62 -7.04 -3.77
C PRO A 113 4.15 -6.96 -3.72
N ALA A 114 4.75 -6.10 -4.54
CA ALA A 114 6.19 -5.92 -4.57
C ALA A 114 6.70 -5.20 -3.31
N ASN A 115 5.97 -4.20 -2.83
CA ASN A 115 6.35 -3.47 -1.63
C ASN A 115 6.42 -4.39 -0.40
N LEU A 116 5.50 -5.34 -0.24
CA LEU A 116 5.58 -6.34 0.85
C LEU A 116 6.88 -7.14 0.80
N LEU A 117 7.34 -7.50 -0.40
CA LEU A 117 8.61 -8.20 -0.60
C LEU A 117 9.81 -7.27 -0.38
N MET A 118 9.82 -6.11 -1.03
CA MET A 118 10.96 -5.18 -1.02
C MET A 118 11.24 -4.63 0.38
N TYR A 119 10.20 -4.47 1.21
CA TYR A 119 10.33 -4.10 2.63
C TYR A 119 10.54 -5.30 3.57
N GLY A 120 10.59 -6.52 3.04
CA GLY A 120 10.79 -7.72 3.84
C GLY A 120 9.66 -8.02 4.83
N LYS A 121 8.42 -7.60 4.52
CA LYS A 121 7.29 -7.63 5.46
C LYS A 121 6.36 -8.82 5.30
N GLY A 122 6.29 -9.43 4.14
CA GLY A 122 5.45 -10.59 3.94
C GLY A 122 5.44 -11.16 2.53
N ASN A 123 4.85 -12.35 2.40
CA ASN A 123 4.51 -12.94 1.12
C ASN A 123 3.19 -12.34 0.63
N PRO A 124 3.11 -11.76 -0.58
CA PRO A 124 1.90 -11.10 -1.05
C PRO A 124 0.71 -12.03 -1.32
N VAL A 125 0.95 -13.31 -1.61
CA VAL A 125 -0.13 -14.30 -1.79
C VAL A 125 -0.74 -14.66 -0.43
N ASP A 126 0.10 -14.94 0.59
CA ASP A 126 -0.36 -15.24 1.95
C ASP A 126 -1.02 -14.02 2.61
N ALA A 127 -0.59 -12.80 2.26
CA ALA A 127 -1.20 -11.57 2.75
C ALA A 127 -2.69 -11.46 2.41
N LEU A 128 -3.12 -12.01 1.26
CA LEU A 128 -4.53 -12.05 0.87
C LEU A 128 -5.38 -12.94 1.79
N ASP A 129 -4.81 -13.95 2.43
CA ASP A 129 -5.52 -14.71 3.48
C ASP A 129 -5.72 -13.89 4.76
N VAL A 130 -4.86 -12.89 4.98
CA VAL A 130 -4.93 -12.04 6.17
C VAL A 130 -5.94 -10.90 6.00
N PHE A 131 -5.82 -10.13 4.92
CA PHE A 131 -6.60 -8.90 4.72
C PHE A 131 -7.35 -8.83 3.39
N GLY A 132 -7.50 -9.95 2.65
CA GLY A 132 -8.13 -9.94 1.32
C GLY A 132 -9.51 -9.31 1.28
N GLU A 133 -10.30 -9.45 2.34
CA GLU A 133 -11.62 -8.81 2.49
C GLU A 133 -11.61 -7.27 2.48
N TYR A 134 -10.45 -6.65 2.75
CA TYR A 134 -10.27 -5.19 2.76
C TYR A 134 -9.61 -4.66 1.49
N VAL A 135 -9.24 -5.50 0.53
CA VAL A 135 -8.53 -5.07 -0.69
C VAL A 135 -9.51 -4.39 -1.65
N LEU A 136 -9.26 -3.11 -1.91
CA LEU A 136 -10.07 -2.27 -2.80
C LEU A 136 -9.25 -1.74 -4.00
N GLY A 137 -7.95 -1.94 -4.01
CA GLY A 137 -7.05 -1.58 -5.09
C GLY A 137 -5.83 -2.49 -5.14
N ILE A 138 -5.26 -2.67 -6.32
CA ILE A 138 -4.06 -3.48 -6.55
C ILE A 138 -3.07 -2.70 -7.40
N HIS A 139 -1.79 -2.70 -6.99
CA HIS A 139 -0.70 -2.33 -7.88
C HIS A 139 -0.12 -3.57 -8.58
N GLY A 140 0.07 -3.47 -9.87
CA GLY A 140 0.82 -4.43 -10.68
C GLY A 140 2.29 -4.03 -10.66
N LYS A 141 3.03 -4.46 -9.65
CA LYS A 141 4.45 -4.16 -9.43
C LYS A 141 5.19 -5.42 -9.00
N ASP A 142 6.45 -5.55 -9.36
CA ASP A 142 7.26 -6.72 -8.99
C ASP A 142 8.61 -6.30 -8.41
N GLY A 143 9.17 -7.15 -7.58
CA GLY A 143 10.41 -6.87 -6.88
C GLY A 143 11.00 -8.09 -6.22
N CYS A 144 12.19 -7.91 -5.65
CA CYS A 144 12.92 -8.92 -4.93
C CYS A 144 12.94 -8.64 -3.43
N TYR A 145 13.03 -9.69 -2.64
CA TYR A 145 13.25 -9.60 -1.20
C TYR A 145 14.65 -9.02 -0.91
N PRO A 146 14.82 -8.15 0.10
CA PRO A 146 16.13 -7.62 0.46
C PRO A 146 17.08 -8.73 0.90
N THR A 147 18.32 -8.65 0.46
CA THR A 147 19.42 -9.55 0.86
C THR A 147 20.47 -8.83 1.69
N ASP A 148 20.37 -7.52 1.80
CA ASP A 148 21.16 -6.68 2.67
C ASP A 148 20.29 -6.20 3.85
N GLY A 149 20.87 -6.07 5.04
CA GLY A 149 20.13 -5.61 6.23
C GLY A 149 19.89 -4.09 6.27
N HIS A 150 20.47 -3.34 5.34
CA HIS A 150 20.42 -1.88 5.29
C HIS A 150 19.62 -1.34 4.10
N GLU A 151 19.50 -2.12 3.02
CA GLU A 151 18.89 -1.71 1.77
C GLU A 151 17.57 -2.43 1.51
N LEU A 152 16.62 -1.74 0.92
CA LEU A 152 15.39 -2.35 0.44
C LEU A 152 15.67 -3.36 -0.68
N GLY A 153 14.75 -4.27 -0.91
CA GLY A 153 14.75 -5.11 -2.09
C GLY A 153 14.65 -4.28 -3.39
N ALA A 154 15.17 -4.82 -4.48
CA ALA A 154 15.13 -4.15 -5.77
C ALA A 154 13.77 -4.31 -6.47
N GLU A 155 13.25 -3.23 -7.05
CA GLU A 155 12.13 -3.30 -7.98
C GLU A 155 12.55 -3.97 -9.29
N MET A 156 11.69 -4.80 -9.85
CA MET A 156 11.92 -5.54 -11.09
C MET A 156 10.77 -5.31 -12.08
N PRO A 157 11.01 -5.47 -13.40
CA PRO A 157 9.90 -5.53 -14.35
C PRO A 157 8.89 -6.61 -13.96
N LEU A 158 7.62 -6.35 -14.12
CA LEU A 158 6.53 -7.24 -13.75
C LEU A 158 6.70 -8.65 -14.35
N GLY A 159 6.65 -9.66 -13.51
CA GLY A 159 6.91 -11.06 -13.88
C GLY A 159 8.39 -11.48 -13.80
N GLN A 160 9.31 -10.57 -13.51
CA GLN A 160 10.75 -10.87 -13.40
C GLN A 160 11.25 -10.80 -11.93
N GLY A 161 10.39 -10.46 -11.01
CA GLY A 161 10.67 -10.44 -9.58
C GLY A 161 10.26 -11.72 -8.84
N ARG A 162 9.75 -11.57 -7.62
CA ARG A 162 9.41 -12.67 -6.71
C ARG A 162 7.94 -12.73 -6.29
N VAL A 163 7.06 -11.91 -6.90
CA VAL A 163 5.64 -11.86 -6.54
C VAL A 163 4.87 -13.14 -6.89
N ASN A 164 5.37 -14.02 -7.72
CA ASN A 164 4.64 -15.23 -8.17
C ASN A 164 3.24 -14.90 -8.71
N TYR A 165 3.20 -14.11 -9.77
CA TYR A 165 1.96 -13.62 -10.37
C TYR A 165 0.92 -14.69 -10.72
N PRO A 166 1.28 -15.90 -11.20
CA PRO A 166 0.28 -16.95 -11.41
C PRO A 166 -0.49 -17.33 -10.13
N ALA A 167 0.21 -17.49 -8.99
CA ALA A 167 -0.43 -17.76 -7.71
C ALA A 167 -1.21 -16.55 -7.19
N PHE A 168 -0.67 -15.34 -7.39
CA PHE A 168 -1.29 -14.10 -6.94
C PHE A 168 -2.62 -13.84 -7.66
N ILE A 169 -2.68 -13.96 -9.00
CA ILE A 169 -3.90 -13.78 -9.79
C ILE A 169 -4.95 -14.83 -9.41
N ARG A 170 -4.56 -16.10 -9.25
CA ARG A 170 -5.47 -17.15 -8.78
C ARG A 170 -6.07 -16.80 -7.43
N LYS A 171 -5.25 -16.33 -6.49
CA LYS A 171 -5.71 -15.94 -5.15
C LYS A 171 -6.67 -14.73 -5.18
N LEU A 172 -6.42 -13.75 -6.05
CA LEU A 172 -7.36 -12.64 -6.25
C LEU A 172 -8.73 -13.10 -6.74
N LYS A 173 -8.77 -14.07 -7.67
CA LYS A 173 -10.04 -14.69 -8.11
C LYS A 173 -10.73 -15.46 -7.01
N GLU A 174 -9.98 -16.24 -6.22
CA GLU A 174 -10.52 -17.00 -5.07
C GLU A 174 -11.23 -16.10 -4.04
N ILE A 175 -10.68 -14.91 -3.77
CA ILE A 175 -11.29 -13.93 -2.85
C ILE A 175 -12.35 -13.06 -3.51
N GLY A 176 -12.61 -13.24 -4.82
CA GLY A 176 -13.63 -12.48 -5.57
C GLY A 176 -13.25 -11.03 -5.86
N TYR A 177 -11.95 -10.72 -6.01
CA TYR A 177 -11.53 -9.39 -6.40
C TYR A 177 -11.87 -9.09 -7.86
N GLU A 178 -12.65 -8.03 -8.10
CA GLU A 178 -13.11 -7.60 -9.44
C GLU A 178 -12.62 -6.20 -9.83
N GLY A 179 -11.75 -5.61 -8.99
CA GLY A 179 -11.20 -4.27 -9.23
C GLY A 179 -10.06 -4.25 -10.27
N ASP A 180 -9.56 -3.06 -10.51
CA ASP A 180 -8.44 -2.83 -11.43
C ASP A 180 -7.09 -3.26 -10.83
N ILE A 181 -6.16 -3.68 -11.71
CA ILE A 181 -4.74 -3.83 -11.39
C ILE A 181 -3.99 -2.69 -12.09
N THR A 182 -3.57 -1.70 -11.32
CA THR A 182 -2.84 -0.52 -11.83
C THR A 182 -1.36 -0.82 -11.89
N ILE A 183 -0.77 -0.86 -13.08
CA ILE A 183 0.66 -1.13 -13.23
C ILE A 183 1.48 0.06 -12.70
N GLU A 184 2.36 -0.21 -11.75
CA GLU A 184 3.33 0.74 -11.21
C GLU A 184 4.76 0.30 -11.59
N ARG A 185 5.56 1.25 -12.09
CA ARG A 185 6.96 1.05 -12.44
C ARG A 185 7.76 2.32 -12.14
N GLU A 186 8.56 2.30 -11.09
CA GLU A 186 9.22 3.49 -10.51
C GLU A 186 10.56 3.83 -11.18
N ILE A 187 10.64 3.69 -12.49
CA ILE A 187 11.72 4.22 -13.32
C ILE A 187 11.15 5.23 -14.32
N SER A 188 11.96 5.80 -15.17
CA SER A 188 11.50 6.76 -16.18
C SER A 188 12.08 6.47 -17.56
N GLY A 189 11.46 7.05 -18.60
CA GLY A 189 11.93 6.97 -19.98
C GLY A 189 11.36 5.79 -20.76
N GLU A 190 12.04 5.40 -21.84
CA GLU A 190 11.55 4.38 -22.77
C GLU A 190 11.52 2.97 -22.16
N GLU A 191 12.43 2.68 -21.23
CA GLU A 191 12.44 1.40 -20.53
C GLU A 191 11.17 1.23 -19.67
N GLN A 192 10.73 2.28 -18.98
CA GLN A 192 9.47 2.25 -18.23
C GLN A 192 8.27 1.89 -19.11
N LYS A 193 8.17 2.53 -20.29
CA LYS A 193 7.07 2.26 -21.23
C LYS A 193 7.08 0.81 -21.72
N LYS A 194 8.26 0.29 -22.03
CA LYS A 194 8.45 -1.09 -22.45
C LYS A 194 8.04 -2.08 -21.35
N ASP A 195 8.50 -1.83 -20.13
CA ASP A 195 8.17 -2.68 -18.95
C ASP A 195 6.67 -2.66 -18.65
N ILE A 196 6.01 -1.51 -18.74
CA ILE A 196 4.55 -1.38 -18.56
C ILE A 196 3.80 -2.18 -19.63
N LEU A 197 4.20 -2.10 -20.90
CA LEU A 197 3.54 -2.84 -21.97
C LEU A 197 3.73 -4.36 -21.82
N MET A 198 4.91 -4.81 -21.41
CA MET A 198 5.17 -6.21 -21.09
C MET A 198 4.33 -6.68 -19.90
N GLY A 199 4.31 -5.89 -18.83
CA GLY A 199 3.54 -6.18 -17.63
C GLY A 199 2.04 -6.29 -17.92
N LYS A 200 1.50 -5.35 -18.70
CA LYS A 200 0.11 -5.38 -19.15
C LYS A 200 -0.22 -6.69 -19.86
N LYS A 201 0.60 -7.05 -20.84
CA LYS A 201 0.38 -8.31 -21.59
C LYS A 201 0.43 -9.53 -20.67
N LEU A 202 1.38 -9.61 -19.75
CA LEU A 202 1.49 -10.71 -18.80
C LEU A 202 0.23 -10.82 -17.92
N LEU A 203 -0.25 -9.70 -17.37
CA LEU A 203 -1.47 -9.69 -16.55
C LEU A 203 -2.69 -10.12 -17.35
N GLU A 204 -2.88 -9.59 -18.55
CA GLU A 204 -3.99 -9.99 -19.44
C GLU A 204 -3.94 -11.49 -19.76
N ASP A 205 -2.78 -12.04 -20.07
CA ASP A 205 -2.61 -13.47 -20.36
C ASP A 205 -2.94 -14.34 -19.12
N LEU A 206 -2.48 -13.93 -17.91
CA LEU A 206 -2.77 -14.65 -16.66
C LEU A 206 -4.24 -14.56 -16.24
N ILE A 207 -4.87 -13.40 -16.43
CA ILE A 207 -6.30 -13.22 -16.12
C ILE A 207 -7.17 -14.07 -17.05
N ALA A 208 -6.79 -14.18 -18.32
CA ALA A 208 -7.54 -14.95 -19.31
C ALA A 208 -7.32 -16.49 -19.19
N ALA A 209 -6.19 -16.94 -18.65
CA ALA A 209 -5.82 -18.36 -18.54
C ALA A 209 -6.49 -19.10 -17.37
N GLU A 210 -6.97 -18.39 -16.39
CA GLU A 210 -7.64 -18.87 -15.16
C GLU A 210 -9.17 -18.73 -15.27
#